data_bf7c15adb7ddf26fc314635abb9e8568
#
_entry.id   bf7c15adb7ddf26fc314635abb9e8568
#
_cell.length_a   1.000
_cell.length_b   1.000
_cell.length_c   1.000
_cell.angle_alpha   90.00
_cell.angle_beta   90.00
_cell.angle_gamma   90.00
#
_symmetry.space_group_name_H-M   'P 1'
#
loop_
_entity.id
_entity.type
_entity.pdbx_description
1 polymer ?
#
loop_
_entity_poly.entity_id
_entity_poly.type
_entity_poly.pdbx_seq_one_letter_code
_entity_poly.pdbx_strand_id
1 'polypeptide(L)'
;MESKIGDVLVTAGTRVTPPMAGLFAATGHDSIDVINKPRVAIFFLGDELIHSGVPVDGAIRDALGPQLPAVLTKMGATISSAQFVKDDLHVLNQEIAKVLDSVDLIITTGGTADGPRDYVKPALNNLGATMLIDCVKVRPGYHVLLARVTHSGRDIAFLALPGNPQSALAALYSFGNPLITSFLGATQEKLDNVELTLPLTTPEGFSRLVPGTREGTLFSPTAYLGSAMLRGVAHAQGFALINPGKNPEGSTARWIPFN
;
A
#
# COMPACT_ATOMS: atom_id res chain seq x y z
N MET A 1 13.33 -0.42 -42.95
CA MET A 1 11.93 -0.39 -42.48
C MET A 1 11.94 -1.02 -41.12
N GLU A 2 11.52 -0.31 -40.10
CA GLU A 2 11.66 -0.72 -38.70
C GLU A 2 10.64 -1.80 -38.28
N SER A 3 9.49 -1.86 -38.97
CA SER A 3 8.44 -2.87 -38.76
C SER A 3 7.67 -3.15 -40.05
N LYS A 4 6.99 -4.30 -40.13
CA LYS A 4 6.11 -4.72 -41.21
C LYS A 4 4.69 -4.90 -40.69
N ILE A 5 3.73 -4.84 -41.63
CA ILE A 5 2.33 -5.14 -41.27
C ILE A 5 2.24 -6.56 -40.71
N GLY A 6 1.63 -6.68 -39.51
CA GLY A 6 1.50 -7.91 -38.77
C GLY A 6 2.55 -8.15 -37.68
N ASP A 7 3.59 -7.31 -37.61
CA ASP A 7 4.55 -7.38 -36.49
C ASP A 7 3.89 -6.93 -35.19
N VAL A 8 4.16 -7.66 -34.10
CA VAL A 8 3.74 -7.25 -32.76
C VAL A 8 4.76 -6.26 -32.21
N LEU A 9 4.37 -4.98 -32.10
CA LEU A 9 5.23 -3.91 -31.62
C LEU A 9 5.43 -3.98 -30.10
N VAL A 10 4.34 -4.26 -29.36
CA VAL A 10 4.33 -4.35 -27.90
C VAL A 10 3.27 -5.38 -27.51
N THR A 11 3.58 -6.22 -26.54
CA THR A 11 2.63 -7.23 -26.02
C THR A 11 1.67 -6.61 -24.99
N ALA A 12 0.47 -7.17 -24.88
CA ALA A 12 -0.48 -6.81 -23.82
C ALA A 12 0.14 -6.96 -22.43
N GLY A 13 -0.23 -6.06 -21.49
CA GLY A 13 0.34 -6.02 -20.14
C GLY A 13 1.68 -5.28 -20.04
N THR A 14 2.25 -4.79 -21.13
CA THR A 14 3.48 -4.00 -21.11
C THR A 14 3.16 -2.57 -20.68
N ARG A 15 3.95 -2.03 -19.74
CA ARG A 15 3.86 -0.63 -19.34
C ARG A 15 4.32 0.27 -20.48
N VAL A 16 3.42 1.13 -20.96
CA VAL A 16 3.73 2.09 -22.03
C VAL A 16 4.73 3.15 -21.53
N THR A 17 5.83 3.29 -22.25
CA THR A 17 6.87 4.30 -21.99
C THR A 17 6.83 5.40 -23.06
N PRO A 18 7.41 6.59 -22.81
CA PRO A 18 7.49 7.65 -23.85
C PRO A 18 8.12 7.20 -25.17
N PRO A 19 9.22 6.40 -25.20
CA PRO A 19 9.73 5.85 -26.47
C PRO A 19 8.74 4.94 -27.20
N MET A 20 7.94 4.14 -26.48
CA MET A 20 6.89 3.31 -27.10
C MET A 20 5.78 4.16 -27.72
N ALA A 21 5.40 5.27 -27.09
CA ALA A 21 4.43 6.20 -27.68
C ALA A 21 4.97 6.78 -29.00
N GLY A 22 6.26 7.09 -29.07
CA GLY A 22 6.92 7.48 -30.33
C GLY A 22 6.89 6.39 -31.40
N LEU A 23 7.14 5.13 -31.01
CA LEU A 23 7.05 3.98 -31.90
C LEU A 23 5.63 3.79 -32.47
N PHE A 24 4.59 3.90 -31.62
CA PHE A 24 3.20 3.81 -32.06
C PHE A 24 2.86 4.90 -33.06
N ALA A 25 3.23 6.15 -32.78
CA ALA A 25 3.03 7.26 -33.72
C ALA A 25 3.76 7.05 -35.06
N ALA A 26 5.02 6.63 -35.00
CA ALA A 26 5.83 6.37 -36.22
C ALA A 26 5.27 5.23 -37.09
N THR A 27 4.51 4.31 -36.50
CA THR A 27 3.86 3.20 -37.19
C THR A 27 2.39 3.46 -37.54
N GLY A 28 1.91 4.71 -37.33
CA GLY A 28 0.57 5.15 -37.75
C GLY A 28 -0.55 4.85 -36.75
N HIS A 29 -0.22 4.62 -35.48
CA HIS A 29 -1.22 4.44 -34.43
C HIS A 29 -1.49 5.76 -33.73
N ASP A 30 -2.66 6.36 -33.96
CA ASP A 30 -3.10 7.60 -33.29
C ASP A 30 -3.61 7.37 -31.86
N SER A 31 -4.04 6.14 -31.54
CA SER A 31 -4.54 5.75 -30.22
C SER A 31 -4.23 4.29 -29.92
N ILE A 32 -4.14 3.96 -28.65
CA ILE A 32 -3.99 2.59 -28.14
C ILE A 32 -4.92 2.38 -26.96
N ASP A 33 -5.42 1.17 -26.80
CA ASP A 33 -6.18 0.78 -25.62
C ASP A 33 -5.25 0.50 -24.44
N VAL A 34 -5.55 1.09 -23.29
CA VAL A 34 -4.80 0.91 -22.07
C VAL A 34 -5.72 0.56 -20.89
N ILE A 35 -5.18 -0.14 -19.89
CA ILE A 35 -5.90 -0.41 -18.64
C ILE A 35 -6.00 0.89 -17.85
N ASN A 36 -7.22 1.21 -17.38
CA ASN A 36 -7.45 2.37 -16.53
C ASN A 36 -6.74 2.23 -15.18
N LYS A 37 -6.21 3.34 -14.68
CA LYS A 37 -5.68 3.38 -13.31
C LYS A 37 -6.81 3.16 -12.31
N PRO A 38 -6.60 2.36 -11.24
CA PRO A 38 -7.61 2.18 -10.21
C PRO A 38 -7.91 3.50 -9.50
N ARG A 39 -9.19 3.78 -9.30
CA ARG A 39 -9.68 4.96 -8.58
C ARG A 39 -9.76 4.62 -7.10
N VAL A 40 -9.13 5.43 -6.27
CA VAL A 40 -8.96 5.17 -4.84
C VAL A 40 -9.63 6.26 -4.01
N ALA A 41 -10.47 5.85 -3.05
CA ALA A 41 -10.91 6.70 -1.94
C ALA A 41 -10.09 6.36 -0.69
N ILE A 42 -9.67 7.37 0.06
CA ILE A 42 -8.90 7.22 1.31
C ILE A 42 -9.70 7.85 2.45
N PHE A 43 -9.91 7.09 3.52
CA PHE A 43 -10.52 7.55 4.76
C PHE A 43 -9.50 7.49 5.89
N PHE A 44 -9.16 8.65 6.46
CA PHE A 44 -8.30 8.76 7.63
C PHE A 44 -9.17 8.74 8.88
N LEU A 45 -9.00 7.73 9.73
CA LEU A 45 -9.73 7.53 10.98
C LEU A 45 -8.84 7.91 12.16
N GLY A 46 -9.43 8.52 13.17
CA GLY A 46 -8.75 8.94 14.40
C GLY A 46 -9.23 10.34 14.82
N ASP A 47 -10.10 10.42 15.82
CA ASP A 47 -10.56 11.69 16.37
C ASP A 47 -9.42 12.49 17.05
N GLU A 48 -8.32 11.82 17.40
CA GLU A 48 -7.10 12.43 17.94
C GLU A 48 -6.25 13.15 16.89
N LEU A 49 -6.54 12.98 15.58
CA LEU A 49 -5.71 13.53 14.52
C LEU A 49 -5.96 15.02 14.31
N ILE A 50 -4.85 15.79 14.27
CA ILE A 50 -4.87 17.20 13.83
C ILE A 50 -4.13 17.37 12.51
N HIS A 51 -4.62 18.30 11.66
CA HIS A 51 -4.12 18.49 10.29
C HIS A 51 -3.13 19.65 10.16
N SER A 52 -3.00 20.49 11.19
CA SER A 52 -2.08 21.64 11.20
C SER A 52 -1.56 21.93 12.61
N GLY A 53 -0.44 22.60 12.72
CA GLY A 53 0.15 23.01 13.98
C GLY A 53 0.89 21.89 14.74
N VAL A 54 1.27 22.20 15.97
CA VAL A 54 1.93 21.28 16.89
C VAL A 54 0.88 20.57 17.75
N PRO A 55 0.94 19.25 17.92
CA PRO A 55 -0.02 18.55 18.76
C PRO A 55 0.07 18.98 20.22
N VAL A 56 -1.07 19.11 20.88
CA VAL A 56 -1.21 19.37 22.31
C VAL A 56 -2.24 18.41 22.91
N ASP A 57 -2.20 18.20 24.22
CA ASP A 57 -3.22 17.49 24.98
C ASP A 57 -3.63 16.10 24.43
N GLY A 58 -2.66 15.28 24.03
CA GLY A 58 -2.91 13.93 23.54
C GLY A 58 -3.31 13.85 22.06
N ALA A 59 -3.44 14.98 21.37
CA ALA A 59 -3.63 14.98 19.93
C ALA A 59 -2.38 14.46 19.19
N ILE A 60 -2.58 13.91 18.01
CA ILE A 60 -1.53 13.39 17.14
C ILE A 60 -1.54 14.16 15.82
N ARG A 61 -0.36 14.62 15.37
CA ARG A 61 -0.25 15.23 14.05
C ARG A 61 -0.38 14.16 12.97
N ASP A 62 -1.35 14.38 12.08
CA ASP A 62 -1.51 13.50 10.92
C ASP A 62 -0.23 13.46 10.07
N ALA A 63 0.26 12.26 9.86
CA ALA A 63 1.42 11.95 9.05
C ALA A 63 1.07 11.15 7.78
N LEU A 64 -0.11 10.54 7.72
CA LEU A 64 -0.55 9.69 6.63
C LEU A 64 -1.26 10.48 5.52
N GLY A 65 -1.99 11.53 5.87
CA GLY A 65 -2.67 12.39 4.90
C GLY A 65 -1.73 12.98 3.84
N PRO A 66 -0.58 13.55 4.21
CA PRO A 66 0.41 14.01 3.23
C PRO A 66 1.08 12.91 2.41
N GLN A 67 1.20 11.69 2.97
CA GLN A 67 2.00 10.61 2.37
C GLN A 67 1.20 9.71 1.44
N LEU A 68 0.05 9.18 1.91
CA LEU A 68 -0.65 8.10 1.21
C LEU A 68 -1.10 8.48 -0.20
N PRO A 69 -1.70 9.67 -0.44
CA PRO A 69 -2.07 10.08 -1.80
C PRO A 69 -0.87 10.11 -2.75
N ALA A 70 0.28 10.62 -2.29
CA ALA A 70 1.49 10.71 -3.09
C ALA A 70 2.06 9.32 -3.42
N VAL A 71 2.14 8.43 -2.43
CA VAL A 71 2.63 7.06 -2.61
C VAL A 71 1.72 6.27 -3.55
N LEU A 72 0.40 6.33 -3.37
CA LEU A 72 -0.57 5.65 -4.22
C LEU A 72 -0.54 6.16 -5.66
N THR A 73 -0.41 7.47 -5.85
CA THR A 73 -0.25 8.07 -7.18
C THR A 73 1.03 7.56 -7.86
N LYS A 74 2.13 7.48 -7.11
CA LYS A 74 3.40 6.92 -7.61
C LYS A 74 3.28 5.43 -7.97
N MET A 75 2.49 4.65 -7.22
CA MET A 75 2.16 3.25 -7.53
C MET A 75 1.26 3.09 -8.77
N GLY A 76 0.69 4.18 -9.28
CA GLY A 76 -0.14 4.17 -10.49
C GLY A 76 -1.65 4.27 -10.24
N ALA A 77 -2.08 4.60 -9.05
CA ALA A 77 -3.50 4.85 -8.75
C ALA A 77 -3.92 6.30 -9.07
N THR A 78 -5.22 6.51 -9.21
CA THR A 78 -5.86 7.83 -9.25
C THR A 78 -6.60 8.06 -7.94
N ILE A 79 -6.29 9.13 -7.22
CA ILE A 79 -6.97 9.47 -5.97
C ILE A 79 -8.27 10.20 -6.30
N SER A 80 -9.40 9.57 -6.02
CA SER A 80 -10.74 10.14 -6.20
C SER A 80 -11.13 11.03 -5.03
N SER A 81 -10.79 10.60 -3.81
CA SER A 81 -11.02 11.38 -2.59
C SER A 81 -10.03 10.96 -1.50
N ALA A 82 -9.71 11.90 -0.61
CA ALA A 82 -8.91 11.66 0.59
C ALA A 82 -9.47 12.55 1.70
N GLN A 83 -10.09 11.96 2.70
CA GLN A 83 -10.82 12.73 3.72
C GLN A 83 -10.72 12.10 5.10
N PHE A 84 -10.88 12.93 6.12
CA PHE A 84 -10.93 12.52 7.51
C PHE A 84 -12.37 12.15 7.86
N VAL A 85 -12.53 11.04 8.56
CA VAL A 85 -13.82 10.52 8.99
C VAL A 85 -13.74 10.27 10.49
N LYS A 86 -14.78 10.69 11.21
CA LYS A 86 -14.88 10.49 12.66
C LYS A 86 -14.89 9.00 12.99
N ASP A 87 -14.39 8.67 14.18
CA ASP A 87 -14.47 7.33 14.77
C ASP A 87 -15.92 7.04 15.20
N ASP A 88 -16.79 6.87 14.22
CA ASP A 88 -18.20 6.55 14.37
C ASP A 88 -18.63 5.61 13.23
N LEU A 89 -19.25 4.48 13.59
CA LEU A 89 -19.65 3.44 12.63
C LEU A 89 -20.68 3.96 11.62
N HIS A 90 -21.63 4.77 12.06
CA HIS A 90 -22.68 5.28 11.18
C HIS A 90 -22.11 6.26 10.15
N VAL A 91 -21.24 7.16 10.61
CA VAL A 91 -20.55 8.13 9.74
C VAL A 91 -19.66 7.38 8.74
N LEU A 92 -18.87 6.41 9.20
CA LEU A 92 -18.00 5.62 8.31
C LEU A 92 -18.82 4.90 7.22
N ASN A 93 -19.91 4.23 7.60
CA ASN A 93 -20.80 3.58 6.63
C ASN A 93 -21.38 4.54 5.61
N GLN A 94 -21.80 5.75 6.03
CA GLN A 94 -22.30 6.77 5.12
C GLN A 94 -21.23 7.26 4.14
N GLU A 95 -20.00 7.51 4.61
CA GLU A 95 -18.92 7.97 3.75
C GLU A 95 -18.48 6.89 2.76
N ILE A 96 -18.43 5.62 3.19
CA ILE A 96 -18.17 4.50 2.28
C ILE A 96 -19.26 4.42 1.21
N ALA A 97 -20.55 4.48 1.59
CA ALA A 97 -21.66 4.36 0.64
C ALA A 97 -21.60 5.42 -0.48
N LYS A 98 -21.13 6.63 -0.20
CA LYS A 98 -21.00 7.71 -1.19
C LYS A 98 -20.00 7.42 -2.32
N VAL A 99 -19.04 6.55 -2.09
CA VAL A 99 -17.95 6.29 -3.04
C VAL A 99 -18.05 4.97 -3.78
N LEU A 100 -18.90 4.01 -3.33
CA LEU A 100 -18.96 2.66 -3.88
C LEU A 100 -19.16 2.60 -5.40
N ASP A 101 -19.95 3.50 -5.99
CA ASP A 101 -20.19 3.53 -7.44
C ASP A 101 -19.03 4.10 -8.25
N SER A 102 -18.10 4.82 -7.60
CA SER A 102 -17.08 5.64 -8.28
C SER A 102 -15.64 5.18 -8.10
N VAL A 103 -15.38 4.20 -7.23
CA VAL A 103 -14.02 3.75 -6.91
C VAL A 103 -13.81 2.27 -7.20
N ASP A 104 -12.57 1.87 -7.29
CA ASP A 104 -12.13 0.48 -7.50
C ASP A 104 -11.43 -0.05 -6.23
N LEU A 105 -10.94 0.85 -5.37
CA LEU A 105 -10.26 0.54 -4.12
C LEU A 105 -10.63 1.57 -3.05
N ILE A 106 -10.98 1.10 -1.87
CA ILE A 106 -11.12 1.92 -0.66
C ILE A 106 -9.94 1.61 0.26
N ILE A 107 -9.31 2.66 0.79
CA ILE A 107 -8.26 2.55 1.79
C ILE A 107 -8.72 3.28 3.06
N THR A 108 -8.57 2.63 4.21
CA THR A 108 -8.71 3.29 5.52
C THR A 108 -7.40 3.28 6.27
N THR A 109 -7.19 4.22 7.18
CA THR A 109 -6.09 4.21 8.15
C THR A 109 -6.64 4.30 9.56
N GLY A 110 -6.17 3.45 10.47
CA GLY A 110 -6.73 3.33 11.82
C GLY A 110 -7.98 2.46 11.87
N GLY A 111 -8.53 2.26 13.06
CA GLY A 111 -9.76 1.51 13.30
C GLY A 111 -9.71 0.02 12.94
N THR A 112 -8.52 -0.58 12.84
CA THR A 112 -8.31 -1.95 12.34
C THR A 112 -8.04 -2.99 13.42
N ALA A 113 -7.85 -2.58 14.67
CA ALA A 113 -7.68 -3.49 15.80
C ALA A 113 -9.06 -3.97 16.31
N ASP A 114 -9.10 -4.66 17.45
CA ASP A 114 -10.34 -5.17 18.05
C ASP A 114 -10.77 -4.34 19.26
N GLY A 115 -10.45 -3.05 19.28
CA GLY A 115 -10.84 -2.11 20.34
C GLY A 115 -12.25 -1.55 20.17
N PRO A 116 -12.80 -0.92 21.20
CA PRO A 116 -14.19 -0.42 21.18
C PRO A 116 -14.44 0.75 20.21
N ARG A 117 -13.36 1.33 19.65
CA ARG A 117 -13.41 2.40 18.64
C ARG A 117 -12.91 1.94 17.26
N ASP A 118 -12.71 0.63 17.08
CA ASP A 118 -12.24 0.07 15.80
C ASP A 118 -13.47 -0.34 14.96
N TYR A 119 -13.91 0.58 14.11
CA TYR A 119 -15.16 0.44 13.35
C TYR A 119 -15.01 -0.15 11.96
N VAL A 120 -13.78 -0.43 11.49
CA VAL A 120 -13.55 -0.94 10.13
C VAL A 120 -14.14 -2.33 9.93
N LYS A 121 -13.87 -3.28 10.85
CA LYS A 121 -14.47 -4.62 10.77
C LYS A 121 -16.00 -4.60 10.84
N PRO A 122 -16.63 -3.88 11.80
CA PRO A 122 -18.09 -3.68 11.79
C PRO A 122 -18.62 -3.08 10.48
N ALA A 123 -17.95 -2.09 9.90
CA ALA A 123 -18.35 -1.49 8.64
C ALA A 123 -18.27 -2.50 7.47
N LEU A 124 -17.20 -3.29 7.40
CA LEU A 124 -17.05 -4.36 6.41
C LEU A 124 -18.16 -5.43 6.54
N ASN A 125 -18.51 -5.78 7.77
CA ASN A 125 -19.62 -6.72 8.03
C ASN A 125 -20.97 -6.15 7.54
N ASN A 126 -21.24 -4.87 7.79
CA ASN A 126 -22.44 -4.19 7.32
C ASN A 126 -22.54 -4.12 5.78
N LEU A 127 -21.39 -4.08 5.09
CA LEU A 127 -21.31 -4.12 3.64
C LEU A 127 -21.40 -5.55 3.06
N GLY A 128 -21.51 -6.58 3.89
CA GLY A 128 -21.45 -7.97 3.44
C GLY A 128 -20.11 -8.33 2.79
N ALA A 129 -19.02 -7.69 3.19
CA ALA A 129 -17.71 -7.88 2.59
C ALA A 129 -17.17 -9.30 2.81
N THR A 130 -16.49 -9.82 1.81
CA THR A 130 -15.70 -11.06 1.94
C THR A 130 -14.32 -10.71 2.44
N MET A 131 -13.98 -11.12 3.67
CA MET A 131 -12.64 -10.93 4.22
C MET A 131 -11.64 -11.87 3.52
N LEU A 132 -10.57 -11.32 2.96
CA LEU A 132 -9.48 -12.03 2.29
C LEU A 132 -8.26 -12.17 3.20
N ILE A 133 -7.94 -11.12 3.96
CA ILE A 133 -6.88 -11.08 4.98
C ILE A 133 -7.46 -10.43 6.24
N ASP A 134 -7.35 -11.13 7.37
CA ASP A 134 -7.63 -10.59 8.69
C ASP A 134 -6.40 -10.77 9.56
N CYS A 135 -5.60 -9.72 9.63
CA CYS A 135 -4.30 -9.66 10.27
C CYS A 135 -3.25 -10.60 9.66
N VAL A 136 -2.00 -10.23 9.80
CA VAL A 136 -0.84 -11.04 9.34
C VAL A 136 0.25 -11.07 10.40
N LYS A 137 0.95 -12.18 10.53
CA LYS A 137 2.04 -12.33 11.51
C LYS A 137 3.30 -11.59 11.06
N VAL A 138 3.19 -10.26 10.88
CA VAL A 138 4.29 -9.37 10.52
C VAL A 138 4.28 -8.12 11.41
N ARG A 139 5.43 -7.60 11.75
CA ARG A 139 5.61 -6.34 12.53
C ARG A 139 6.63 -5.43 11.85
N PRO A 140 6.32 -4.12 11.70
CA PRO A 140 5.02 -3.48 11.87
C PRO A 140 4.02 -3.91 10.80
N GLY A 141 2.71 -3.71 11.03
CA GLY A 141 1.66 -3.98 10.04
C GLY A 141 0.71 -5.14 10.38
N TYR A 142 0.74 -5.68 11.60
CA TYR A 142 -0.07 -6.82 12.02
C TYR A 142 -1.57 -6.67 11.71
N HIS A 143 -2.18 -5.52 12.04
CA HIS A 143 -3.61 -5.25 11.89
C HIS A 143 -4.01 -4.78 10.48
N VAL A 144 -3.36 -5.27 9.43
CA VAL A 144 -3.82 -5.04 8.06
C VAL A 144 -5.02 -5.92 7.75
N LEU A 145 -6.04 -5.34 7.09
CA LEU A 145 -7.20 -6.09 6.61
C LEU A 145 -7.30 -5.89 5.09
N LEU A 146 -7.62 -6.96 4.38
CA LEU A 146 -7.99 -6.89 2.97
C LEU A 146 -9.33 -7.58 2.79
N ALA A 147 -10.27 -6.90 2.19
CA ALA A 147 -11.59 -7.43 1.92
C ALA A 147 -12.04 -7.11 0.49
N ARG A 148 -13.04 -7.83 0.02
CA ARG A 148 -13.76 -7.56 -1.21
C ARG A 148 -15.20 -7.19 -0.88
N VAL A 149 -15.64 -6.05 -1.40
CA VAL A 149 -17.01 -5.57 -1.32
C VAL A 149 -17.64 -5.70 -2.71
N THR A 150 -18.72 -6.45 -2.83
CA THR A 150 -19.47 -6.52 -4.10
C THR A 150 -20.62 -5.51 -4.06
N HIS A 151 -20.61 -4.53 -4.96
CA HIS A 151 -21.64 -3.49 -5.07
C HIS A 151 -22.06 -3.30 -6.51
N SER A 152 -23.37 -3.33 -6.77
CA SER A 152 -23.96 -3.18 -8.13
C SER A 152 -23.29 -4.09 -9.19
N GLY A 153 -22.94 -5.32 -8.82
CA GLY A 153 -22.31 -6.30 -9.70
C GLY A 153 -20.81 -6.06 -9.96
N ARG A 154 -20.17 -5.12 -9.26
CA ARG A 154 -18.73 -4.83 -9.32
C ARG A 154 -18.06 -5.22 -8.01
N ASP A 155 -16.86 -5.73 -8.11
CA ASP A 155 -15.99 -5.98 -6.95
C ASP A 155 -15.12 -4.77 -6.69
N ILE A 156 -15.17 -4.28 -5.46
CA ILE A 156 -14.36 -3.17 -4.94
C ILE A 156 -13.42 -3.75 -3.89
N ALA A 157 -12.13 -3.49 -4.03
CA ALA A 157 -11.17 -3.87 -3.01
C ALA A 157 -11.24 -2.91 -1.81
N PHE A 158 -11.06 -3.43 -0.61
CA PHE A 158 -10.99 -2.66 0.62
C PHE A 158 -9.73 -3.03 1.38
N LEU A 159 -8.78 -2.09 1.49
CA LEU A 159 -7.51 -2.28 2.19
C LEU A 159 -7.50 -1.37 3.42
N ALA A 160 -7.57 -1.98 4.60
CA ALA A 160 -7.48 -1.23 5.84
C ALA A 160 -6.07 -1.30 6.41
N LEU A 161 -5.46 -0.13 6.58
CA LEU A 161 -4.10 0.05 7.08
C LEU A 161 -4.12 0.40 8.57
N PRO A 162 -3.15 -0.06 9.36
CA PRO A 162 -3.00 0.38 10.75
C PRO A 162 -2.83 1.90 10.87
N GLY A 163 -3.25 2.48 12.02
CA GLY A 163 -3.10 3.91 12.28
C GLY A 163 -1.64 4.38 12.49
N ASN A 164 -0.74 3.51 12.95
CA ASN A 164 0.68 3.84 13.08
C ASN A 164 1.35 4.07 11.73
N PRO A 165 2.00 5.22 11.47
CA PRO A 165 2.47 5.59 10.14
C PRO A 165 3.45 4.60 9.49
N GLN A 166 4.43 4.09 10.24
CA GLN A 166 5.34 3.07 9.70
C GLN A 166 4.61 1.75 9.42
N SER A 167 3.64 1.38 10.27
CA SER A 167 2.82 0.18 10.07
C SER A 167 1.95 0.30 8.81
N ALA A 168 1.36 1.48 8.60
CA ALA A 168 0.56 1.76 7.41
C ALA A 168 1.40 1.67 6.13
N LEU A 169 2.58 2.28 6.11
CA LEU A 169 3.48 2.18 4.96
C LEU A 169 3.97 0.75 4.72
N ALA A 170 4.33 0.03 5.77
CA ALA A 170 4.73 -1.37 5.66
C ALA A 170 3.61 -2.23 5.05
N ALA A 171 2.37 -2.05 5.52
CA ALA A 171 1.20 -2.74 4.98
C ALA A 171 0.88 -2.29 3.55
N LEU A 172 0.97 -0.99 3.24
CA LEU A 172 0.72 -0.46 1.91
C LEU A 172 1.73 -1.02 0.87
N TYR A 173 3.02 -1.01 1.17
CA TYR A 173 4.03 -1.56 0.25
C TYR A 173 3.94 -3.09 0.12
N SER A 174 3.53 -3.80 1.17
CA SER A 174 3.41 -5.27 1.15
C SER A 174 2.14 -5.78 0.49
N PHE A 175 1.02 -5.08 0.61
CA PHE A 175 -0.31 -5.52 0.13
C PHE A 175 -0.92 -4.55 -0.89
N GLY A 176 -0.79 -3.24 -0.68
CA GLY A 176 -1.34 -2.23 -1.57
C GLY A 176 -0.62 -2.17 -2.91
N ASN A 177 0.71 -2.25 -2.92
CA ASN A 177 1.48 -2.24 -4.18
C ASN A 177 1.14 -3.45 -5.08
N PRO A 178 1.16 -4.71 -4.59
CA PRO A 178 0.70 -5.85 -5.38
C PRO A 178 -0.75 -5.71 -5.87
N LEU A 179 -1.64 -5.18 -5.03
CA LEU A 179 -3.04 -4.97 -5.38
C LEU A 179 -3.18 -3.96 -6.53
N ILE A 180 -2.51 -2.81 -6.45
CA ILE A 180 -2.52 -1.79 -7.51
C ILE A 180 -1.89 -2.34 -8.79
N THR A 181 -0.78 -3.07 -8.70
CA THR A 181 -0.13 -3.74 -9.84
C THR A 181 -1.09 -4.68 -10.54
N SER A 182 -1.90 -5.43 -9.78
CA SER A 182 -2.95 -6.31 -10.32
C SER A 182 -4.05 -5.53 -11.05
N PHE A 183 -4.53 -4.41 -10.50
CA PHE A 183 -5.50 -3.54 -11.17
C PHE A 183 -4.97 -2.98 -12.50
N LEU A 184 -3.67 -2.71 -12.57
CA LEU A 184 -3.00 -2.24 -13.78
C LEU A 184 -2.74 -3.36 -14.81
N GLY A 185 -3.15 -4.61 -14.51
CA GLY A 185 -2.90 -5.76 -15.38
C GLY A 185 -1.42 -6.11 -15.55
N ALA A 186 -0.56 -5.55 -14.71
CA ALA A 186 0.87 -5.82 -14.76
C ALA A 186 1.23 -7.12 -14.02
N THR A 187 2.29 -7.77 -14.47
CA THR A 187 2.82 -8.97 -13.80
C THR A 187 3.50 -8.57 -12.50
N GLN A 188 3.21 -9.31 -11.42
CA GLN A 188 3.91 -9.14 -10.15
C GLN A 188 5.38 -9.51 -10.32
N GLU A 189 6.27 -8.58 -10.02
CA GLU A 189 7.71 -8.85 -10.02
C GLU A 189 8.07 -9.70 -8.80
N LYS A 190 9.02 -10.62 -9.00
CA LYS A 190 9.60 -11.36 -7.88
C LYS A 190 10.41 -10.41 -7.02
N LEU A 191 10.17 -10.47 -5.71
CA LEU A 191 10.99 -9.71 -4.77
C LEU A 191 12.44 -10.22 -4.82
N ASP A 192 13.36 -9.29 -4.94
CA ASP A 192 14.79 -9.58 -4.84
C ASP A 192 15.16 -10.12 -3.45
N ASN A 193 16.27 -10.81 -3.39
CA ASN A 193 16.92 -11.15 -2.14
C ASN A 193 17.97 -10.08 -1.80
N VAL A 194 18.08 -9.79 -0.50
CA VAL A 194 19.16 -8.98 0.07
C VAL A 194 19.82 -9.74 1.21
N GLU A 195 21.07 -9.42 1.49
CA GLU A 195 21.90 -9.98 2.53
C GLU A 195 22.08 -8.95 3.66
N LEU A 196 21.85 -9.37 4.90
CA LEU A 196 21.91 -8.50 6.06
C LEU A 196 23.35 -8.10 6.39
N THR A 197 23.63 -6.81 6.52
CA THR A 197 24.94 -6.30 6.97
C THR A 197 25.11 -6.33 8.50
N LEU A 198 24.04 -6.57 9.24
CA LEU A 198 24.02 -6.64 10.71
C LEU A 198 23.06 -7.74 11.16
N PRO A 199 23.34 -8.39 12.30
CA PRO A 199 22.39 -9.38 12.84
C PRO A 199 21.08 -8.73 13.29
N LEU A 200 19.96 -9.35 12.97
CA LEU A 200 18.62 -8.92 13.37
C LEU A 200 17.89 -10.05 14.09
N THR A 201 17.18 -9.68 15.15
CA THR A 201 16.32 -10.63 15.89
C THR A 201 14.87 -10.19 15.79
N THR A 202 13.99 -11.13 15.54
CA THR A 202 12.55 -10.95 15.48
C THR A 202 11.88 -11.85 16.51
N PRO A 203 10.68 -11.49 17.02
CA PRO A 203 9.92 -12.39 17.89
C PRO A 203 9.61 -13.71 17.17
N GLU A 204 9.58 -14.80 17.93
CA GLU A 204 9.15 -16.09 17.42
C GLU A 204 7.72 -16.03 16.88
N GLY A 205 7.48 -16.67 15.74
CA GLY A 205 6.17 -16.71 15.09
C GLY A 205 5.76 -15.43 14.35
N PHE A 206 6.61 -14.38 14.33
CA PHE A 206 6.39 -13.16 13.56
C PHE A 206 7.56 -12.89 12.62
N SER A 207 7.25 -12.48 11.40
CA SER A 207 8.23 -11.80 10.54
C SER A 207 8.34 -10.33 10.89
N ARG A 208 9.40 -9.66 10.45
CA ARG A 208 9.59 -8.23 10.69
C ARG A 208 9.92 -7.51 9.38
N LEU A 209 9.23 -6.39 9.12
CA LEU A 209 9.55 -5.46 8.06
C LEU A 209 10.47 -4.37 8.62
N VAL A 210 11.73 -4.40 8.21
CA VAL A 210 12.77 -3.48 8.70
C VAL A 210 13.07 -2.48 7.60
N PRO A 211 12.87 -1.16 7.84
CA PRO A 211 13.24 -0.14 6.87
C PRO A 211 14.75 -0.03 6.77
N GLY A 212 15.26 0.16 5.55
CA GLY A 212 16.69 0.27 5.33
C GLY A 212 17.06 0.72 3.94
N THR A 213 18.36 0.74 3.69
CA THR A 213 18.96 1.04 2.40
C THR A 213 19.55 -0.22 1.78
N ARG A 214 19.66 -0.22 0.46
CA ARG A 214 20.23 -1.31 -0.31
C ARG A 214 21.39 -0.80 -1.15
N GLU A 215 22.53 -1.47 -1.06
CA GLU A 215 23.68 -1.26 -1.93
C GLU A 215 24.06 -2.62 -2.59
N GLY A 216 23.80 -2.75 -3.88
CA GLY A 216 23.89 -4.04 -4.55
C GLY A 216 22.93 -5.08 -3.95
N THR A 217 23.46 -6.15 -3.36
CA THR A 217 22.71 -7.15 -2.61
C THR A 217 22.72 -6.92 -1.10
N LEU A 218 23.47 -5.94 -0.60
CA LEU A 218 23.63 -5.68 0.83
C LEU A 218 22.51 -4.79 1.36
N PHE A 219 21.91 -5.19 2.47
CA PHE A 219 20.88 -4.44 3.17
C PHE A 219 21.40 -3.92 4.52
N SER A 220 21.29 -2.61 4.71
CA SER A 220 21.63 -1.94 5.97
C SER A 220 20.37 -1.36 6.60
N PRO A 221 19.97 -1.79 7.83
CA PRO A 221 18.82 -1.23 8.50
C PRO A 221 19.05 0.24 8.88
N THR A 222 18.00 1.06 8.78
CA THR A 222 18.04 2.43 9.31
C THR A 222 17.96 2.42 10.83
N ALA A 223 18.42 3.50 11.47
CA ALA A 223 18.13 3.77 12.87
C ALA A 223 16.62 4.05 13.07
N TYR A 224 16.12 3.99 14.34
CA TYR A 224 14.74 4.33 14.68
C TYR A 224 13.69 3.34 14.10
N LEU A 225 13.74 2.09 14.53
CA LEU A 225 12.93 0.99 14.04
C LEU A 225 11.54 0.83 14.74
N GLY A 226 11.08 1.80 15.51
CA GLY A 226 9.76 1.75 16.19
C GLY A 226 8.61 1.97 15.20
N SER A 227 7.48 1.28 15.41
CA SER A 227 6.31 1.28 14.51
C SER A 227 5.67 2.66 14.28
N ALA A 228 5.83 3.59 15.22
CA ALA A 228 5.37 4.97 15.11
C ALA A 228 6.46 5.95 14.60
N MET A 229 7.68 5.47 14.37
CA MET A 229 8.82 6.31 14.03
C MET A 229 8.98 6.44 12.52
N LEU A 230 8.66 7.60 11.97
CA LEU A 230 8.87 7.89 10.55
C LEU A 230 10.32 8.24 10.18
N ARG A 231 11.14 8.63 11.15
CA ARG A 231 12.52 9.07 10.88
C ARG A 231 13.36 7.98 10.19
N GLY A 232 13.19 6.71 10.59
CA GLY A 232 13.88 5.59 9.94
C GLY A 232 13.36 5.36 8.51
N VAL A 233 12.05 5.42 8.32
CA VAL A 233 11.43 5.22 6.99
C VAL A 233 11.74 6.36 6.02
N ALA A 234 11.83 7.61 6.52
CA ALA A 234 12.12 8.77 5.68
C ALA A 234 13.47 8.71 4.96
N HIS A 235 14.41 7.94 5.48
CA HIS A 235 15.73 7.72 4.91
C HIS A 235 15.93 6.33 4.32
N ALA A 236 14.88 5.50 4.32
CA ALA A 236 14.91 4.15 3.76
C ALA A 236 14.62 4.16 2.25
N GLN A 237 15.11 3.14 1.56
CA GLN A 237 14.80 2.86 0.16
C GLN A 237 13.76 1.73 0.02
N GLY A 238 13.42 1.06 1.12
CA GLY A 238 12.46 -0.04 1.17
C GLY A 238 12.45 -0.74 2.52
N PHE A 239 11.76 -1.88 2.56
CA PHE A 239 11.75 -2.80 3.70
C PHE A 239 12.43 -4.11 3.35
N ALA A 240 13.21 -4.65 4.29
CA ALA A 240 13.60 -6.06 4.25
C ALA A 240 12.63 -6.88 5.11
N LEU A 241 12.08 -7.97 4.56
CA LEU A 241 11.24 -8.91 5.29
C LEU A 241 12.13 -9.94 5.99
N ILE A 242 12.27 -9.79 7.29
CA ILE A 242 13.13 -10.60 8.15
C ILE A 242 12.32 -11.77 8.72
N ASN A 243 12.89 -12.96 8.65
CA ASN A 243 12.25 -14.17 9.17
C ASN A 243 12.12 -14.16 10.71
N PRO A 244 11.20 -14.97 11.27
CA PRO A 244 11.10 -15.16 12.72
C PRO A 244 12.41 -15.67 13.33
N GLY A 245 12.72 -15.25 14.56
CA GLY A 245 13.89 -15.72 15.31
C GLY A 245 15.16 -14.92 15.04
N LYS A 246 16.31 -15.59 15.15
CA LYS A 246 17.64 -15.01 14.99
C LYS A 246 18.07 -15.04 13.52
N ASN A 247 18.45 -13.89 13.00
CA ASN A 247 18.99 -13.73 11.64
C ASN A 247 20.39 -13.10 11.78
N PRO A 248 21.47 -13.92 11.77
CA PRO A 248 22.84 -13.41 11.82
C PRO A 248 23.16 -12.53 10.59
N GLU A 249 24.27 -11.79 10.68
CA GLU A 249 24.86 -11.11 9.52
C GLU A 249 25.05 -12.12 8.37
N GLY A 250 24.84 -11.70 7.14
CA GLY A 250 24.86 -12.55 5.95
C GLY A 250 23.55 -13.32 5.70
N SER A 251 22.56 -13.27 6.61
CA SER A 251 21.26 -13.90 6.37
C SER A 251 20.52 -13.23 5.20
N THR A 252 19.81 -14.05 4.42
CA THR A 252 19.01 -13.57 3.28
C THR A 252 17.62 -13.11 3.73
N ALA A 253 17.17 -11.96 3.21
CA ALA A 253 15.83 -11.42 3.39
C ALA A 253 15.22 -11.03 2.04
N ARG A 254 13.88 -10.94 1.96
CA ARG A 254 13.18 -10.42 0.78
C ARG A 254 13.14 -8.90 0.83
N TRP A 255 13.46 -8.25 -0.29
CA TRP A 255 13.46 -6.81 -0.43
C TRP A 255 12.15 -6.29 -1.01
N ILE A 256 11.52 -5.34 -0.34
CA ILE A 256 10.31 -4.62 -0.78
C ILE A 256 10.70 -3.15 -1.00
N PRO A 257 10.96 -2.72 -2.24
CA PRO A 257 11.42 -1.36 -2.53
C PRO A 257 10.31 -0.32 -2.37
N PHE A 258 10.70 0.94 -2.13
CA PHE A 258 9.84 2.12 -2.22
C PHE A 258 9.91 2.67 -3.66
N ASN A 259 9.23 2.03 -4.55
CA ASN A 259 9.21 2.41 -5.98
C ASN A 259 8.49 3.73 -6.25
#